data_27e84e21b3428a8fb4e74590b960f7b6
#
_entry.id   27e84e21b3428a8fb4e74590b960f7b6
#
_cell.length_a   1.000
_cell.length_b   1.000
_cell.length_c   1.000
_cell.angle_alpha   90.00
_cell.angle_beta   90.00
_cell.angle_gamma   90.00
#
_symmetry.space_group_name_H-M   'P 1'
#
loop_
_entity.id
_entity.type
_entity.pdbx_description
1 polymer ?
#
loop_
_entity_poly.entity_id
_entity_poly.type
_entity_poly.pdbx_seq_one_letter_code
_entity_poly.pdbx_strand_id
1 'polypeptide(L)'
;DKDFKMNIEANHATLAGHTFQHELRISAINGMLGSIDANQGDYLLGWDTDEFPFDVYETTMCMYEVLKAGGLTGGFNFDAKNRRPSNTYEDMFYAYILGMDSFALGLIKAAKLIEDGRLDENIKNRYASFNEGIGKTILDGTADLCSLAAHAEKLGTVGAVSSGRQEYLESVVNQVLFS
;
A
#
# COMPACT_ATOMS: atom_id res chain seq x y z
N ASP A 1 10.06 0.39 -20.88
CA ASP A 1 9.06 0.32 -21.95
C ASP A 1 7.68 0.61 -21.37
N LYS A 2 6.94 1.55 -21.94
CA LYS A 2 5.61 1.98 -21.43
C LYS A 2 4.51 0.91 -21.60
N ASP A 3 4.77 -0.09 -22.44
CA ASP A 3 3.79 -1.14 -22.74
C ASP A 3 3.84 -2.31 -21.76
N PHE A 4 4.94 -2.44 -21.01
CA PHE A 4 5.05 -3.44 -19.95
C PHE A 4 4.52 -2.93 -18.62
N LYS A 5 3.72 -3.76 -17.94
CA LYS A 5 3.14 -3.49 -16.64
C LYS A 5 3.43 -4.65 -15.69
N MET A 6 3.41 -4.35 -14.41
CA MET A 6 3.58 -5.33 -13.35
C MET A 6 2.26 -6.05 -13.07
N ASN A 7 2.33 -7.35 -12.85
CA ASN A 7 1.32 -8.11 -12.16
C ASN A 7 1.77 -8.25 -10.70
N ILE A 8 1.02 -7.69 -9.78
CA ILE A 8 1.39 -7.65 -8.36
C ILE A 8 0.63 -8.73 -7.61
N GLU A 9 1.38 -9.59 -6.94
CA GLU A 9 0.85 -10.71 -6.17
C GLU A 9 1.11 -10.53 -4.68
N ALA A 10 0.08 -10.71 -3.85
CA ALA A 10 0.16 -10.46 -2.41
C ALA A 10 1.15 -11.42 -1.74
N ASN A 11 1.10 -12.71 -2.06
CA ASN A 11 1.96 -13.70 -1.43
C ASN A 11 3.44 -13.49 -1.80
N HIS A 12 3.73 -13.13 -3.06
CA HIS A 12 5.09 -12.80 -3.48
C HIS A 12 5.63 -11.55 -2.77
N ALA A 13 4.80 -10.54 -2.55
CA ALA A 13 5.17 -9.36 -1.77
C ALA A 13 5.60 -9.74 -0.35
N THR A 14 4.79 -10.53 0.35
CA THR A 14 5.08 -10.96 1.73
C THR A 14 6.30 -11.86 1.84
N LEU A 15 6.54 -12.74 0.86
CA LEU A 15 7.77 -13.54 0.76
C LEU A 15 9.02 -12.68 0.58
N ALA A 16 8.91 -11.56 -0.12
CA ALA A 16 9.99 -10.59 -0.27
C ALA A 16 10.19 -9.69 0.97
N GLY A 17 9.39 -9.85 2.01
CA GLY A 17 9.42 -9.03 3.22
C GLY A 17 8.74 -7.67 3.08
N HIS A 18 7.87 -7.51 2.09
CA HIS A 18 7.09 -6.31 1.84
C HIS A 18 5.61 -6.54 2.17
N THR A 19 4.88 -5.46 2.42
CA THR A 19 3.41 -5.54 2.41
C THR A 19 2.89 -5.53 0.99
N PHE A 20 1.72 -6.09 0.76
CA PHE A 20 1.07 -6.02 -0.55
C PHE A 20 0.83 -4.56 -0.98
N GLN A 21 0.40 -3.70 -0.04
CA GLN A 21 0.25 -2.27 -0.28
C GLN A 21 1.53 -1.60 -0.79
N HIS A 22 2.70 -1.95 -0.22
CA HIS A 22 3.99 -1.40 -0.65
C HIS A 22 4.26 -1.68 -2.12
N GLU A 23 4.09 -2.92 -2.57
CA GLU A 23 4.32 -3.31 -3.96
C GLU A 23 3.37 -2.59 -4.92
N LEU A 24 2.09 -2.48 -4.55
CA LEU A 24 1.10 -1.74 -5.33
C LEU A 24 1.46 -0.26 -5.44
N ARG A 25 1.86 0.35 -4.32
CA ARG A 25 2.25 1.77 -4.29
C ARG A 25 3.47 2.04 -5.14
N ILE A 26 4.54 1.24 -5.01
CA ILE A 26 5.75 1.38 -5.82
C ILE A 26 5.44 1.21 -7.31
N SER A 27 4.63 0.22 -7.66
CA SER A 27 4.21 -0.01 -9.04
C SER A 27 3.39 1.18 -9.58
N ALA A 28 2.45 1.70 -8.79
CA ALA A 28 1.58 2.82 -9.17
C ALA A 28 2.36 4.12 -9.40
N ILE A 29 3.25 4.52 -8.47
CA ILE A 29 4.01 5.79 -8.61
C ILE A 29 5.02 5.76 -9.75
N ASN A 30 5.44 4.57 -10.20
CA ASN A 30 6.28 4.39 -11.37
C ASN A 30 5.48 4.18 -12.68
N GLY A 31 4.16 4.28 -12.64
CA GLY A 31 3.29 4.06 -13.80
C GLY A 31 3.32 2.63 -14.33
N MET A 32 3.67 1.65 -13.49
CA MET A 32 3.88 0.25 -13.84
C MET A 32 2.74 -0.67 -13.38
N LEU A 33 1.77 -0.18 -12.64
CA LEU A 33 0.66 -1.00 -12.14
C LEU A 33 -0.22 -1.48 -13.31
N GLY A 34 -0.36 -2.79 -13.43
CA GLY A 34 -1.11 -3.44 -14.49
C GLY A 34 -2.24 -4.30 -13.97
N SER A 35 -1.89 -5.40 -13.32
CA SER A 35 -2.83 -6.40 -12.83
C SER A 35 -2.49 -6.84 -11.41
N ILE A 36 -3.40 -7.58 -10.80
CA ILE A 36 -3.28 -8.10 -9.44
C ILE A 36 -3.63 -9.58 -9.46
N ASP A 37 -2.75 -10.39 -8.85
CA ASP A 37 -3.06 -11.73 -8.40
C ASP A 37 -3.39 -11.66 -6.91
N ALA A 38 -4.69 -11.74 -6.63
CA ALA A 38 -5.24 -11.60 -5.30
C ALA A 38 -5.19 -12.95 -4.57
N ASN A 39 -4.24 -13.06 -3.70
CA ASN A 39 -4.11 -14.18 -2.77
C ASN A 39 -3.62 -13.68 -1.41
N GLN A 40 -3.30 -14.59 -0.54
CA GLN A 40 -2.68 -14.31 0.76
C GLN A 40 -1.73 -15.44 1.10
N GLY A 41 -0.60 -15.11 1.70
CA GLY A 41 0.37 -16.09 2.19
C GLY A 41 0.24 -16.35 3.69
N ASP A 42 0.65 -17.54 4.12
CA ASP A 42 0.89 -17.79 5.53
C ASP A 42 2.24 -17.18 5.93
N TYR A 43 2.20 -16.16 6.78
CA TYR A 43 3.39 -15.41 7.21
C TYR A 43 4.44 -16.26 7.94
N LEU A 44 4.05 -17.42 8.47
CA LEU A 44 4.94 -18.29 9.25
C LEU A 44 5.63 -19.33 8.39
N LEU A 45 5.05 -19.72 7.27
CA LEU A 45 5.58 -20.82 6.46
C LEU A 45 6.73 -20.42 5.55
N GLY A 46 6.81 -19.16 5.13
CA GLY A 46 7.91 -18.65 4.32
C GLY A 46 7.98 -19.21 2.91
N TRP A 47 6.86 -19.68 2.36
CA TRP A 47 6.72 -20.08 0.97
C TRP A 47 5.37 -19.66 0.39
N ASP A 48 5.22 -19.84 -0.90
CA ASP A 48 4.03 -19.50 -1.64
C ASP A 48 2.88 -20.47 -1.33
N THR A 49 1.91 -19.99 -0.55
CA THR A 49 0.78 -20.81 -0.08
C THR A 49 -0.50 -20.59 -0.87
N ASP A 50 -0.62 -19.50 -1.62
CA ASP A 50 -1.76 -19.14 -2.48
C ASP A 50 -3.11 -19.33 -1.78
N GLU A 51 -3.27 -18.73 -0.61
CA GLU A 51 -4.55 -18.75 0.09
C GLU A 51 -5.53 -17.76 -0.53
N PHE A 52 -6.81 -18.06 -0.48
CA PHE A 52 -7.83 -17.07 -0.78
C PHE A 52 -7.74 -15.90 0.21
N PRO A 53 -7.79 -14.66 -0.26
CA PRO A 53 -7.66 -13.49 0.60
C PRO A 53 -8.88 -13.36 1.52
N PHE A 54 -8.65 -13.13 2.80
CA PHE A 54 -9.70 -12.99 3.81
C PHE A 54 -9.46 -11.81 4.75
N ASP A 55 -8.25 -11.27 4.79
CA ASP A 55 -7.92 -10.15 5.67
C ASP A 55 -8.46 -8.83 5.09
N VAL A 56 -9.51 -8.32 5.74
CA VAL A 56 -10.16 -7.07 5.29
C VAL A 56 -9.24 -5.86 5.42
N TYR A 57 -8.29 -5.87 6.36
CA TYR A 57 -7.30 -4.80 6.43
C TYR A 57 -6.42 -4.78 5.18
N GLU A 58 -5.85 -5.92 4.81
CA GLU A 58 -4.99 -6.02 3.62
C GLU A 58 -5.75 -5.68 2.34
N THR A 59 -6.97 -6.22 2.18
CA THR A 59 -7.78 -5.92 0.99
C THR A 59 -8.20 -4.46 0.94
N THR A 60 -8.45 -3.81 2.09
CA THR A 60 -8.73 -2.37 2.15
C THR A 60 -7.52 -1.55 1.70
N MET A 61 -6.33 -1.87 2.21
CA MET A 61 -5.12 -1.13 1.84
C MET A 61 -4.73 -1.39 0.38
N CYS A 62 -4.96 -2.60 -0.14
CA CYS A 62 -4.83 -2.89 -1.56
C CYS A 62 -5.75 -1.99 -2.41
N MET A 63 -7.04 -2.00 -2.10
CA MET A 63 -8.03 -1.23 -2.87
C MET A 63 -7.83 0.29 -2.71
N TYR A 64 -7.29 0.75 -1.58
CA TYR A 64 -6.89 2.14 -1.40
C TYR A 64 -5.83 2.55 -2.43
N GLU A 65 -4.78 1.74 -2.62
CA GLU A 65 -3.75 2.05 -3.63
C GLU A 65 -4.28 1.95 -5.05
N VAL A 66 -5.14 0.97 -5.35
CA VAL A 66 -5.80 0.84 -6.66
C VAL A 66 -6.63 2.07 -6.98
N LEU A 67 -7.48 2.52 -6.05
CA LEU A 67 -8.31 3.72 -6.24
C LEU A 67 -7.45 4.98 -6.39
N LYS A 68 -6.40 5.13 -5.59
CA LYS A 68 -5.45 6.26 -5.69
C LYS A 68 -4.67 6.26 -7.01
N ALA A 69 -4.44 5.10 -7.60
CA ALA A 69 -3.82 4.96 -8.92
C ALA A 69 -4.77 5.26 -10.09
N GLY A 70 -6.08 5.38 -9.83
CA GLY A 70 -7.11 5.56 -10.86
C GLY A 70 -7.63 4.25 -11.46
N GLY A 71 -7.34 3.11 -10.82
CA GLY A 71 -7.76 1.79 -11.24
C GLY A 71 -6.61 0.91 -11.77
N LEU A 72 -6.97 -0.22 -12.34
CA LEU A 72 -6.05 -1.16 -12.99
C LEU A 72 -6.21 -1.10 -14.50
N THR A 73 -5.13 -1.34 -15.22
CA THR A 73 -5.14 -1.45 -16.69
C THR A 73 -5.28 -2.90 -17.16
N GLY A 74 -4.97 -3.86 -16.30
CA GLY A 74 -5.13 -5.30 -16.54
C GLY A 74 -6.22 -5.93 -15.66
N GLY A 75 -6.06 -7.21 -15.39
CA GLY A 75 -7.03 -7.98 -14.64
C GLY A 75 -6.88 -7.88 -13.11
N PHE A 76 -7.94 -8.34 -12.45
CA PHE A 76 -7.94 -8.62 -11.03
C PHE A 76 -8.36 -10.08 -10.87
N ASN A 77 -7.41 -10.94 -10.53
CA ASN A 77 -7.59 -12.38 -10.54
C ASN A 77 -7.31 -12.98 -9.16
N PHE A 78 -7.91 -14.15 -8.89
CA PHE A 78 -7.43 -14.99 -7.80
C PHE A 78 -6.39 -15.96 -8.37
N ASP A 79 -5.15 -15.84 -7.93
CA ASP A 79 -4.17 -16.92 -7.99
C ASP A 79 -4.14 -17.62 -6.64
N ALA A 80 -5.18 -18.41 -6.38
CA ALA A 80 -5.44 -18.97 -5.07
C ALA A 80 -6.05 -20.37 -5.14
N LYS A 81 -5.84 -21.12 -4.08
CA LYS A 81 -6.35 -22.50 -3.94
C LYS A 81 -6.85 -22.77 -2.53
N ASN A 82 -7.82 -23.68 -2.42
CA ASN A 82 -8.31 -24.15 -1.14
C ASN A 82 -7.19 -24.76 -0.30
N ARG A 83 -7.29 -24.63 1.00
CA ARG A 83 -6.43 -25.38 1.92
C ARG A 83 -6.71 -26.88 1.85
N ARG A 84 -5.69 -27.68 2.12
CA ARG A 84 -5.80 -29.17 2.04
C ARG A 84 -6.95 -29.76 2.85
N PRO A 85 -7.31 -29.22 4.04
CA PRO A 85 -8.45 -29.74 4.79
C PRO A 85 -9.82 -29.40 4.18
N SER A 86 -9.88 -28.38 3.32
CA SER A 86 -11.11 -27.88 2.69
C SER A 86 -11.30 -28.57 1.34
N ASN A 87 -11.86 -29.77 1.35
CA ASN A 87 -11.84 -30.69 0.21
C ASN A 87 -13.22 -31.02 -0.39
N THR A 88 -14.25 -30.27 0.00
CA THR A 88 -15.59 -30.41 -0.58
C THR A 88 -15.85 -29.38 -1.67
N TYR A 89 -16.84 -29.64 -2.53
CA TYR A 89 -17.27 -28.62 -3.50
C TYR A 89 -17.82 -27.37 -2.82
N GLU A 90 -18.48 -27.54 -1.67
CA GLU A 90 -18.99 -26.42 -0.87
C GLU A 90 -17.86 -25.54 -0.37
N ASP A 91 -16.76 -26.13 0.11
CA ASP A 91 -15.56 -25.40 0.52
C ASP A 91 -14.98 -24.54 -0.62
N MET A 92 -15.01 -25.04 -1.85
CA MET A 92 -14.57 -24.27 -3.01
C MET A 92 -15.43 -23.02 -3.22
N PHE A 93 -16.75 -23.14 -3.14
CA PHE A 93 -17.63 -21.97 -3.26
C PHE A 93 -17.40 -20.98 -2.13
N TYR A 94 -17.26 -21.45 -0.89
CA TYR A 94 -16.94 -20.57 0.24
C TYR A 94 -15.61 -19.82 0.04
N ALA A 95 -14.58 -20.47 -0.47
CA ALA A 95 -13.29 -19.83 -0.72
C ALA A 95 -13.39 -18.66 -1.72
N TYR A 96 -14.08 -18.87 -2.85
CA TYR A 96 -14.31 -17.80 -3.83
C TYR A 96 -15.20 -16.69 -3.28
N ILE A 97 -16.28 -17.02 -2.59
CA ILE A 97 -17.19 -16.04 -1.96
C ILE A 97 -16.41 -15.21 -0.94
N LEU A 98 -15.63 -15.86 -0.07
CA LEU A 98 -14.79 -15.19 0.92
C LEU A 98 -13.84 -14.17 0.28
N GLY A 99 -13.12 -14.60 -0.76
CA GLY A 99 -12.18 -13.71 -1.46
C GLY A 99 -12.89 -12.53 -2.10
N MET A 100 -14.01 -12.75 -2.79
CA MET A 100 -14.78 -11.69 -3.43
C MET A 100 -15.37 -10.72 -2.41
N ASP A 101 -15.96 -11.23 -1.33
CA ASP A 101 -16.56 -10.40 -0.27
C ASP A 101 -15.50 -9.57 0.46
N SER A 102 -14.31 -10.16 0.71
CA SER A 102 -13.20 -9.46 1.35
C SER A 102 -12.73 -8.27 0.50
N PHE A 103 -12.63 -8.43 -0.82
CA PHE A 103 -12.27 -7.33 -1.71
C PHE A 103 -13.40 -6.34 -1.95
N ALA A 104 -14.64 -6.79 -2.02
CA ALA A 104 -15.80 -5.89 -2.11
C ALA A 104 -15.90 -4.99 -0.87
N LEU A 105 -15.74 -5.57 0.32
CA LEU A 105 -15.70 -4.83 1.56
C LEU A 105 -14.47 -3.91 1.62
N GLY A 106 -13.30 -4.42 1.22
CA GLY A 106 -12.07 -3.64 1.12
C GLY A 106 -12.22 -2.42 0.22
N LEU A 107 -12.88 -2.54 -0.92
CA LEU A 107 -13.18 -1.44 -1.84
C LEU A 107 -14.05 -0.36 -1.17
N ILE A 108 -15.12 -0.78 -0.48
CA ILE A 108 -16.01 0.14 0.23
C ILE A 108 -15.25 0.91 1.32
N LYS A 109 -14.41 0.19 2.10
CA LYS A 109 -13.62 0.80 3.18
C LYS A 109 -12.51 1.70 2.63
N ALA A 110 -11.88 1.32 1.54
CA ALA A 110 -10.88 2.15 0.85
C ALA A 110 -11.47 3.47 0.36
N ALA A 111 -12.66 3.44 -0.25
CA ALA A 111 -13.37 4.65 -0.65
C ALA A 111 -13.62 5.59 0.55
N LYS A 112 -14.09 5.04 1.68
CA LYS A 112 -14.28 5.81 2.91
C LYS A 112 -12.98 6.39 3.47
N LEU A 113 -11.85 5.67 3.39
CA LEU A 113 -10.54 6.19 3.79
C LEU A 113 -10.08 7.36 2.93
N ILE A 114 -10.38 7.31 1.63
CA ILE A 114 -10.08 8.41 0.70
C ILE A 114 -10.96 9.63 1.03
N GLU A 115 -12.26 9.43 1.28
CA GLU A 115 -13.18 10.50 1.69
C GLU A 115 -12.79 11.12 3.03
N ASP A 116 -12.32 10.32 3.98
CA ASP A 116 -11.84 10.79 5.29
C ASP A 116 -10.66 11.77 5.17
N GLY A 117 -9.74 11.52 4.25
CA GLY A 117 -8.64 12.41 3.88
C GLY A 117 -7.48 12.51 4.87
N ARG A 118 -7.59 11.98 6.10
CA ARG A 118 -6.54 12.12 7.14
C ARG A 118 -5.22 11.47 6.77
N LEU A 119 -5.23 10.38 5.99
CA LEU A 119 -4.01 9.74 5.49
C LEU A 119 -3.28 10.67 4.50
N ASP A 120 -4.00 11.24 3.56
CA ASP A 120 -3.45 12.17 2.57
C ASP A 120 -2.95 13.47 3.21
N GLU A 121 -3.70 14.00 4.18
CA GLU A 121 -3.29 15.17 4.95
C GLU A 121 -1.98 14.92 5.70
N ASN A 122 -1.82 13.75 6.30
CA ASN A 122 -0.58 13.40 6.98
C ASN A 122 0.62 13.36 6.01
N ILE A 123 0.46 12.75 4.84
CA ILE A 123 1.50 12.71 3.79
C ILE A 123 1.85 14.14 3.36
N LYS A 124 0.86 14.96 3.04
CA LYS A 124 1.06 16.35 2.65
C LYS A 124 1.85 17.14 3.70
N ASN A 125 1.46 17.01 4.96
CA ASN A 125 2.12 17.73 6.06
C ASN A 125 3.54 17.21 6.31
N ARG A 126 3.77 15.90 6.22
CA ARG A 126 5.09 15.27 6.41
C ARG A 126 6.11 15.77 5.39
N TYR A 127 5.70 15.95 4.15
CA TYR A 127 6.58 16.34 3.05
C TYR A 127 6.47 17.83 2.68
N ALA A 128 5.75 18.64 3.45
CA ALA A 128 5.53 20.06 3.16
C ALA A 128 6.84 20.86 3.03
N SER A 129 7.86 20.52 3.84
CA SER A 129 9.17 21.18 3.83
C SER A 129 9.93 21.04 2.51
N PHE A 130 9.58 20.07 1.67
CA PHE A 130 10.17 19.93 0.33
C PHE A 130 9.58 20.88 -0.71
N ASN A 131 8.49 21.58 -0.38
CA ASN A 131 7.84 22.52 -1.29
C ASN A 131 8.41 23.94 -1.20
N GLU A 132 9.27 24.22 -0.21
CA GLU A 132 9.82 25.55 0.05
C GLU A 132 11.23 25.47 0.63
N GLY A 133 11.90 26.63 0.69
CA GLY A 133 13.21 26.79 1.33
C GLY A 133 14.26 25.80 0.81
N ILE A 134 15.09 25.30 1.73
CA ILE A 134 16.19 24.39 1.40
C ILE A 134 15.68 23.04 0.85
N GLY A 135 14.54 22.55 1.33
CA GLY A 135 13.94 21.31 0.81
C GLY A 135 13.61 21.42 -0.68
N LYS A 136 13.06 22.56 -1.11
CA LYS A 136 12.79 22.79 -2.53
C LYS A 136 14.07 22.84 -3.36
N THR A 137 15.13 23.50 -2.89
CA THR A 137 16.39 23.54 -3.64
C THR A 137 17.04 22.18 -3.81
N ILE A 138 16.82 21.24 -2.84
CA ILE A 138 17.25 19.85 -2.98
C ILE A 138 16.47 19.15 -4.10
N LEU A 139 15.14 19.28 -4.11
CA LEU A 139 14.30 18.65 -5.14
C LEU A 139 14.56 19.22 -6.53
N ASP A 140 14.79 20.53 -6.64
CA ASP A 140 15.08 21.20 -7.91
C ASP A 140 16.51 20.91 -8.43
N GLY A 141 17.34 20.22 -7.64
CA GLY A 141 18.73 19.91 -7.98
C GLY A 141 19.64 21.15 -8.05
N THR A 142 19.24 22.25 -7.40
CA THR A 142 19.99 23.51 -7.39
C THR A 142 20.90 23.66 -6.17
N ALA A 143 20.75 22.78 -5.16
CA ALA A 143 21.64 22.72 -4.01
C ALA A 143 22.77 21.73 -4.27
N ASP A 144 23.99 22.10 -3.87
CA ASP A 144 25.15 21.21 -3.79
C ASP A 144 25.52 20.87 -2.34
N LEU A 145 26.43 19.93 -2.14
CA LEU A 145 26.85 19.52 -0.81
C LEU A 145 27.48 20.66 0.01
N CYS A 146 28.17 21.59 -0.63
CA CYS A 146 28.81 22.72 0.05
C CYS A 146 27.78 23.72 0.54
N SER A 147 26.76 24.03 -0.27
CA SER A 147 25.66 24.93 0.11
C SER A 147 24.80 24.33 1.20
N LEU A 148 24.55 22.99 1.17
CA LEU A 148 23.84 22.29 2.22
C LEU A 148 24.61 22.24 3.54
N ALA A 149 25.93 22.03 3.51
CA ALA A 149 26.80 22.09 4.70
C ALA A 149 26.77 23.46 5.34
N ALA A 150 26.95 24.54 4.52
CA ALA A 150 26.88 25.91 5.00
C ALA A 150 25.49 26.29 5.58
N HIS A 151 24.41 25.69 5.03
CA HIS A 151 23.07 25.85 5.58
C HIS A 151 22.95 25.15 6.94
N ALA A 152 23.42 23.92 7.04
CA ALA A 152 23.40 23.14 8.28
C ALA A 152 24.19 23.82 9.42
N GLU A 153 25.37 24.38 9.11
CA GLU A 153 26.16 25.15 10.08
C GLU A 153 25.41 26.37 10.64
N LYS A 154 24.66 27.08 9.79
CA LYS A 154 23.83 28.21 10.21
C LYS A 154 22.64 27.82 11.07
N LEU A 155 22.09 26.63 10.88
CA LEU A 155 20.98 26.10 11.69
C LEU A 155 21.44 25.77 13.10
N GLY A 156 22.72 25.41 13.30
CA GLY A 156 23.24 24.96 14.58
C GLY A 156 22.64 23.62 15.00
N THR A 157 22.11 23.54 16.21
CA THR A 157 21.47 22.30 16.70
C THR A 157 20.13 22.07 15.99
N VAL A 158 20.05 20.97 15.26
CA VAL A 158 18.80 20.55 14.62
C VAL A 158 17.86 19.97 15.66
N GLY A 159 16.63 20.45 15.70
CA GLY A 159 15.59 19.93 16.58
C GLY A 159 15.14 18.51 16.19
N ALA A 160 14.37 17.88 17.08
CA ALA A 160 13.77 16.58 16.76
C ALA A 160 12.83 16.71 15.55
N VAL A 161 12.80 15.70 14.70
CA VAL A 161 11.83 15.59 13.61
C VAL A 161 10.41 15.50 14.17
N SER A 162 9.44 15.97 13.41
CA SER A 162 8.02 15.81 13.77
C SER A 162 7.64 14.35 13.87
N SER A 163 6.66 14.05 14.75
CA SER A 163 6.16 12.70 14.94
C SER A 163 5.71 12.04 13.63
N GLY A 164 6.07 10.77 13.44
CA GLY A 164 5.58 9.93 12.34
C GLY A 164 4.09 9.56 12.48
N ARG A 165 3.51 9.71 13.70
CA ARG A 165 2.09 9.47 14.03
C ARG A 165 1.60 8.07 13.66
N GLN A 166 2.43 7.06 13.72
CA GLN A 166 2.12 5.70 13.30
C GLN A 166 0.82 5.19 13.95
N GLU A 167 0.76 5.18 15.27
CA GLU A 167 -0.38 4.64 16.02
C GLU A 167 -1.67 5.44 15.76
N TYR A 168 -1.53 6.74 15.52
CA TYR A 168 -2.67 7.56 15.10
C TYR A 168 -3.21 7.14 13.74
N LEU A 169 -2.34 6.90 12.75
CA LEU A 169 -2.74 6.51 11.40
C LEU A 169 -3.35 5.10 11.40
N GLU A 170 -2.78 4.17 12.16
CA GLU A 170 -3.35 2.84 12.37
C GLU A 170 -4.74 2.92 13.01
N SER A 171 -4.91 3.83 13.99
CA SER A 171 -6.21 4.12 14.59
C SER A 171 -7.22 4.67 13.60
N VAL A 172 -6.80 5.56 12.69
CA VAL A 172 -7.66 6.09 11.62
C VAL A 172 -8.17 4.97 10.72
N VAL A 173 -7.29 4.08 10.27
CA VAL A 173 -7.69 2.93 9.45
C VAL A 173 -8.69 2.06 10.21
N ASN A 174 -8.41 1.71 11.46
CA ASN A 174 -9.31 0.90 12.28
C ASN A 174 -10.68 1.55 12.49
N GLN A 175 -10.74 2.87 12.70
CA GLN A 175 -12.02 3.58 12.82
C GLN A 175 -12.90 3.41 11.58
N VAL A 176 -12.30 3.44 10.40
CA VAL A 176 -13.04 3.25 9.15
C VAL A 176 -13.41 1.78 8.93
N LEU A 177 -12.52 0.85 9.28
CA LEU A 177 -12.81 -0.59 9.16
C LEU A 177 -14.00 -1.03 10.01
N PHE A 178 -14.13 -0.48 11.22
CA PHE A 178 -15.19 -0.86 12.18
C PHE A 178 -16.43 0.03 12.12
N SER A 179 -16.53 0.96 11.15
CA SER A 179 -17.69 1.87 11.00
C SER A 179 -18.79 1.34 10.06
#